data_4b7019c65aca6cf53319e321fcdc1a1a
#
_entry.id   4b7019c65aca6cf53319e321fcdc1a1a
#
_cell.length_a   1.000
_cell.length_b   1.000
_cell.length_c   1.000
_cell.angle_alpha   90.00
_cell.angle_beta   90.00
_cell.angle_gamma   90.00
#
_symmetry.space_group_name_H-M   'P 1'
#
loop_
_entity.id
_entity.type
_entity.pdbx_description
1 polymer ?
#
loop_
_entity_poly.entity_id
_entity_poly.type
_entity_poly.pdbx_seq_one_letter_code
_entity_poly.pdbx_strand_id
1 'polypeptide(L)'
;MKRSVCLFVIVTQALLGSSMGYAVEIIGHRGASYDAPENTLASFKLGYQQKADADELDIYLTKDGKIVVMHDANTARTAGVSNKLATSTFDDLRKLDAGQWGKWKGKGFSEKIPSLDEVLALIPDGRKLFIEIKCGAEVLPELGRALQRSGRKPEQTVLIGFKYETMKEAKAALPKLQCLWLAGPTGKLKKLAPLDELIQKAKAANLDGLDLESGFPIDGAFVQKVHDAGLKLYTWTVDDPEMARKEVAAGVEGITTNRPGWLREQLTAAP
;
A
#
# COMPACT_ATOMS: atom_id res chain seq x y z
N MET A 1 -8.44 68.78 38.02
CA MET A 1 -8.81 67.40 37.97
C MET A 1 -8.81 66.95 36.52
N LYS A 2 -7.72 66.26 36.06
CA LYS A 2 -7.59 65.72 34.69
C LYS A 2 -7.88 64.24 34.77
N ARG A 3 -8.96 63.77 34.10
CA ARG A 3 -9.31 62.35 33.99
C ARG A 3 -8.57 61.76 32.78
N SER A 4 -7.61 60.87 33.01
CA SER A 4 -7.01 60.04 31.96
C SER A 4 -7.94 58.90 31.62
N VAL A 5 -8.31 58.80 30.34
CA VAL A 5 -9.04 57.65 29.78
C VAL A 5 -7.99 56.68 29.22
N CYS A 6 -7.85 55.52 29.85
CA CYS A 6 -7.05 54.41 29.30
C CYS A 6 -7.88 53.69 28.25
N LEU A 7 -7.43 53.72 27.02
CA LEU A 7 -7.99 52.95 25.91
C LEU A 7 -7.36 51.56 25.91
N PHE A 8 -8.12 50.51 26.28
CA PHE A 8 -7.70 49.10 26.13
C PHE A 8 -7.90 48.66 24.68
N VAL A 9 -6.79 48.49 23.96
CA VAL A 9 -6.81 47.82 22.64
C VAL A 9 -6.76 46.34 22.87
N ILE A 10 -7.89 45.64 22.60
CA ILE A 10 -7.94 44.18 22.57
C ILE A 10 -7.41 43.74 21.20
N VAL A 11 -6.18 43.23 21.18
CA VAL A 11 -5.61 42.57 20.00
C VAL A 11 -6.14 41.13 20.01
N THR A 12 -7.15 40.85 19.19
CA THR A 12 -7.57 39.47 18.87
C THR A 12 -6.54 38.86 17.93
N GLN A 13 -5.61 38.05 18.47
CA GLN A 13 -4.79 37.18 17.66
C GLN A 13 -5.68 36.09 17.10
N ALA A 14 -5.98 36.17 15.79
CA ALA A 14 -6.52 35.03 15.04
C ALA A 14 -5.43 33.98 14.98
N LEU A 15 -5.61 32.89 15.73
CA LEU A 15 -4.85 31.65 15.57
C LEU A 15 -5.18 31.09 14.18
N LEU A 16 -4.38 31.47 13.20
CA LEU A 16 -4.28 30.72 11.94
C LEU A 16 -3.69 29.35 12.31
N GLY A 17 -4.57 28.37 12.55
CA GLY A 17 -4.20 26.99 12.65
C GLY A 17 -3.57 26.57 11.33
N SER A 18 -2.24 26.58 11.27
CA SER A 18 -1.52 25.87 10.22
C SER A 18 -1.86 24.40 10.40
N SER A 19 -2.79 23.87 9.61
CA SER A 19 -2.88 22.45 9.39
C SER A 19 -1.52 22.06 8.81
N MET A 20 -0.68 21.40 9.58
CA MET A 20 0.43 20.63 9.05
C MET A 20 -0.21 19.51 8.23
N GLY A 21 -0.52 19.82 6.97
CA GLY A 21 -0.96 18.83 6.02
C GLY A 21 0.14 17.77 5.92
N TYR A 22 -0.10 16.60 6.49
CA TYR A 22 0.72 15.44 6.17
C TYR A 22 0.65 15.27 4.65
N ALA A 23 1.82 15.31 3.99
CA ALA A 23 1.85 15.03 2.57
C ALA A 23 1.38 13.59 2.37
N VAL A 24 0.32 13.39 1.57
CA VAL A 24 -0.20 12.05 1.26
C VAL A 24 0.91 11.17 0.69
N GLU A 25 1.01 9.93 1.15
CA GLU A 25 1.95 8.95 0.62
C GLU A 25 1.45 8.44 -0.74
N ILE A 26 2.29 8.49 -1.77
CA ILE A 26 2.00 7.90 -3.09
C ILE A 26 2.69 6.55 -3.17
N ILE A 27 1.90 5.50 -3.34
CA ILE A 27 2.33 4.10 -3.31
C ILE A 27 2.21 3.52 -4.71
N GLY A 28 3.31 2.97 -5.26
CA GLY A 28 3.31 2.32 -6.55
C GLY A 28 2.71 0.92 -6.47
N HIS A 29 1.51 0.68 -7.03
CA HIS A 29 0.81 -0.59 -7.07
C HIS A 29 1.57 -1.62 -7.90
N ARG A 30 2.14 -2.64 -7.25
CA ARG A 30 3.05 -3.61 -7.84
C ARG A 30 4.25 -2.93 -8.52
N GLY A 31 4.75 -1.84 -7.90
CA GLY A 31 5.68 -0.88 -8.47
C GLY A 31 5.01 0.14 -9.41
N ALA A 32 5.75 0.71 -10.34
CA ALA A 32 5.18 1.57 -11.40
C ALA A 32 4.55 0.72 -12.50
N SER A 33 3.49 -0.04 -12.20
CA SER A 33 2.94 -1.11 -13.06
C SER A 33 2.27 -0.61 -14.35
N TYR A 34 2.00 0.68 -14.47
CA TYR A 34 1.58 1.27 -15.73
C TYR A 34 2.74 1.38 -16.74
N ASP A 35 3.96 1.61 -16.26
CA ASP A 35 5.16 1.92 -17.05
C ASP A 35 6.16 0.75 -17.16
N ALA A 36 6.04 -0.28 -16.30
CA ALA A 36 6.83 -1.50 -16.30
C ALA A 36 5.99 -2.73 -15.90
N PRO A 37 6.41 -3.97 -16.23
CA PRO A 37 5.66 -5.18 -15.85
C PRO A 37 5.48 -5.28 -14.33
N GLU A 38 4.24 -5.48 -13.87
CA GLU A 38 3.87 -5.56 -12.46
C GLU A 38 4.70 -6.60 -11.68
N ASN A 39 4.99 -6.32 -10.40
CA ASN A 39 5.68 -7.25 -9.50
C ASN A 39 7.05 -7.73 -10.02
N THR A 40 7.77 -6.88 -10.76
CA THR A 40 9.14 -7.12 -11.24
C THR A 40 10.13 -6.15 -10.62
N LEU A 41 11.43 -6.50 -10.63
CA LEU A 41 12.46 -5.59 -10.13
C LEU A 41 12.53 -4.30 -10.95
N ALA A 42 12.22 -4.36 -12.25
CA ALA A 42 12.13 -3.17 -13.11
C ALA A 42 11.03 -2.23 -12.64
N SER A 43 9.83 -2.75 -12.34
CA SER A 43 8.68 -1.98 -11.88
C SER A 43 8.95 -1.29 -10.54
N PHE A 44 9.54 -1.98 -9.56
CA PHE A 44 9.89 -1.41 -8.25
C PHE A 44 10.98 -0.34 -8.36
N LYS A 45 12.06 -0.62 -9.10
CA LYS A 45 13.10 0.40 -9.35
C LYS A 45 12.51 1.66 -9.97
N LEU A 46 11.60 1.49 -10.94
CA LEU A 46 10.96 2.61 -11.61
C LEU A 46 10.04 3.38 -10.66
N GLY A 47 9.27 2.70 -9.79
CA GLY A 47 8.41 3.34 -8.77
C GLY A 47 9.22 4.30 -7.90
N TYR A 48 10.33 3.83 -7.31
CA TYR A 48 11.20 4.71 -6.52
C TYR A 48 11.88 5.80 -7.35
N GLN A 49 12.29 5.53 -8.58
CA GLN A 49 12.83 6.55 -9.49
C GLN A 49 11.80 7.63 -9.82
N GLN A 50 10.54 7.28 -9.95
CA GLN A 50 9.40 8.18 -10.11
C GLN A 50 8.97 8.85 -8.79
N LYS A 51 9.79 8.72 -7.72
CA LYS A 51 9.58 9.34 -6.40
C LYS A 51 8.36 8.82 -5.65
N ALA A 52 7.93 7.58 -5.89
CA ALA A 52 6.97 6.93 -4.99
C ALA A 52 7.51 6.95 -3.55
N ASP A 53 6.63 7.19 -2.57
CA ASP A 53 6.99 7.15 -1.14
C ASP A 53 7.13 5.70 -0.68
N ALA A 54 6.38 4.82 -1.32
CA ALA A 54 6.45 3.38 -1.18
C ALA A 54 6.14 2.70 -2.51
N ASP A 55 6.57 1.45 -2.65
CA ASP A 55 5.96 0.52 -3.61
C ASP A 55 5.14 -0.53 -2.84
N GLU A 56 4.18 -1.11 -3.53
CA GLU A 56 3.37 -2.22 -3.04
C GLU A 56 3.69 -3.48 -3.87
N LEU A 57 3.63 -4.64 -3.24
CA LEU A 57 3.81 -5.94 -3.87
C LEU A 57 2.95 -7.03 -3.23
N ASP A 58 2.76 -8.13 -3.98
CA ASP A 58 2.00 -9.31 -3.57
C ASP A 58 2.92 -10.49 -3.27
N ILE A 59 2.68 -11.23 -2.17
CA ILE A 59 3.50 -12.39 -1.83
C ILE A 59 2.70 -13.70 -1.71
N TYR A 60 3.37 -14.78 -2.13
CA TYR A 60 2.97 -16.16 -1.85
C TYR A 60 4.14 -16.98 -1.30
N LEU A 61 3.80 -18.08 -0.62
CA LEU A 61 4.76 -19.09 -0.21
C LEU A 61 4.83 -20.20 -1.27
N THR A 62 6.04 -20.56 -1.69
CA THR A 62 6.29 -21.66 -2.62
C THR A 62 6.33 -23.02 -1.90
N LYS A 63 6.33 -24.13 -2.66
CA LYS A 63 6.43 -25.51 -2.13
C LYS A 63 7.65 -25.73 -1.24
N ASP A 64 8.76 -25.07 -1.56
CA ASP A 64 10.03 -25.16 -0.83
C ASP A 64 10.22 -24.06 0.23
N GLY A 65 9.10 -23.39 0.61
CA GLY A 65 9.08 -22.42 1.71
C GLY A 65 9.80 -21.10 1.43
N LYS A 66 9.95 -20.72 0.16
CA LYS A 66 10.46 -19.41 -0.25
C LYS A 66 9.32 -18.44 -0.49
N ILE A 67 9.56 -17.14 -0.30
CA ILE A 67 8.57 -16.11 -0.64
C ILE A 67 8.83 -15.63 -2.06
N VAL A 68 7.80 -15.78 -2.91
CA VAL A 68 7.77 -15.33 -4.29
C VAL A 68 6.86 -14.12 -4.43
N VAL A 69 7.26 -13.14 -5.27
CA VAL A 69 6.49 -11.90 -5.52
C VAL A 69 5.67 -12.07 -6.80
N MET A 70 4.34 -12.14 -6.65
CA MET A 70 3.39 -12.32 -7.74
C MET A 70 1.96 -12.06 -7.25
N HIS A 71 1.11 -11.47 -8.09
CA HIS A 71 -0.29 -11.21 -7.76
C HIS A 71 -1.18 -12.46 -7.80
N ASP A 72 -1.07 -13.24 -8.86
CA ASP A 72 -1.94 -14.41 -9.07
C ASP A 72 -1.35 -15.66 -8.39
N ALA A 73 -2.20 -16.58 -7.94
CA ALA A 73 -1.78 -17.85 -7.35
C ALA A 73 -1.11 -18.81 -8.37
N ASN A 74 -1.01 -18.40 -9.63
CA ASN A 74 -0.34 -19.13 -10.71
C ASN A 74 0.29 -18.15 -11.71
N THR A 75 1.23 -18.63 -12.54
CA THR A 75 2.05 -17.82 -13.44
C THR A 75 1.44 -17.60 -14.83
N ALA A 76 0.23 -18.10 -15.11
CA ALA A 76 -0.34 -18.12 -16.45
C ALA A 76 -0.45 -16.74 -17.11
N ARG A 77 -0.94 -15.73 -16.38
CA ARG A 77 -1.19 -14.39 -16.92
C ARG A 77 0.10 -13.63 -17.24
N THR A 78 1.08 -13.70 -16.35
CA THR A 78 2.29 -12.87 -16.43
C THR A 78 3.51 -13.60 -16.99
N ALA A 79 3.47 -14.94 -17.10
CA ALA A 79 4.57 -15.70 -17.66
C ALA A 79 4.16 -16.71 -18.76
N GLY A 80 2.86 -16.73 -19.13
CA GLY A 80 2.38 -17.55 -20.25
C GLY A 80 2.31 -19.06 -20.00
N VAL A 81 2.77 -19.54 -18.84
CA VAL A 81 2.78 -20.95 -18.43
C VAL A 81 2.07 -21.07 -17.10
N SER A 82 1.16 -22.04 -16.93
CA SER A 82 0.36 -22.20 -15.72
C SER A 82 1.05 -23.09 -14.69
N ASN A 83 1.82 -22.49 -13.81
CA ASN A 83 2.41 -23.14 -12.63
C ASN A 83 1.75 -22.59 -11.37
N LYS A 84 1.19 -23.46 -10.52
CA LYS A 84 0.65 -23.05 -9.20
C LYS A 84 1.81 -22.76 -8.24
N LEU A 85 1.83 -21.55 -7.65
CA LEU A 85 2.94 -21.12 -6.78
C LEU A 85 3.13 -22.05 -5.58
N ALA A 86 2.05 -22.43 -4.89
CA ALA A 86 2.11 -23.28 -3.70
C ALA A 86 2.60 -24.73 -3.96
N THR A 87 2.66 -25.18 -5.23
CA THR A 87 3.13 -26.52 -5.60
C THR A 87 4.40 -26.52 -6.43
N SER A 88 4.94 -25.33 -6.76
CA SER A 88 6.18 -25.15 -7.50
C SER A 88 7.31 -24.75 -6.56
N THR A 89 8.55 -25.12 -6.89
CA THR A 89 9.73 -24.59 -6.21
C THR A 89 10.05 -23.19 -6.70
N PHE A 90 10.70 -22.38 -5.88
CA PHE A 90 11.13 -21.05 -6.29
C PHE A 90 12.05 -21.11 -7.52
N ASP A 91 12.99 -22.05 -7.56
CA ASP A 91 13.93 -22.23 -8.68
C ASP A 91 13.20 -22.52 -10.00
N ASP A 92 12.10 -23.30 -9.98
CA ASP A 92 11.30 -23.53 -11.19
C ASP A 92 10.56 -22.27 -11.64
N LEU A 93 10.02 -21.50 -10.71
CA LEU A 93 9.36 -20.22 -11.02
C LEU A 93 10.34 -19.18 -11.58
N ARG A 94 11.58 -19.16 -11.09
CA ARG A 94 12.66 -18.26 -11.56
C ARG A 94 13.10 -18.51 -13.00
N LYS A 95 12.78 -19.64 -13.60
CA LYS A 95 13.07 -19.93 -15.02
C LYS A 95 12.14 -19.19 -15.96
N LEU A 96 10.99 -18.72 -15.46
CA LEU A 96 9.97 -18.04 -16.24
C LEU A 96 10.30 -16.55 -16.42
N ASP A 97 9.82 -15.99 -17.55
CA ASP A 97 9.93 -14.56 -17.85
C ASP A 97 8.61 -13.86 -17.54
N ALA A 98 8.58 -13.00 -16.53
CA ALA A 98 7.45 -12.18 -16.13
C ALA A 98 7.43 -10.80 -16.83
N GLY A 99 8.34 -10.54 -17.75
CA GLY A 99 8.46 -9.27 -18.48
C GLY A 99 7.81 -9.26 -19.88
N GLN A 100 7.37 -10.43 -20.40
CA GLN A 100 6.93 -10.59 -21.78
C GLN A 100 5.45 -10.98 -21.92
N TRP A 101 4.55 -10.23 -21.29
CA TRP A 101 3.11 -10.51 -21.33
C TRP A 101 2.27 -9.26 -21.63
N GLY A 102 1.03 -9.45 -22.10
CA GLY A 102 0.10 -8.36 -22.36
C GLY A 102 0.73 -7.24 -23.20
N LYS A 103 0.62 -6.01 -22.72
CA LYS A 103 1.18 -4.81 -23.38
C LYS A 103 2.73 -4.76 -23.36
N TRP A 104 3.38 -5.60 -22.57
CA TRP A 104 4.84 -5.63 -22.42
C TRP A 104 5.54 -6.50 -23.45
N LYS A 105 4.80 -7.37 -24.16
CA LYS A 105 5.36 -8.24 -25.19
C LYS A 105 6.09 -7.44 -26.27
N GLY A 106 7.37 -7.74 -26.45
CA GLY A 106 8.22 -7.04 -27.44
C GLY A 106 8.67 -5.63 -27.02
N LYS A 107 8.48 -5.24 -25.75
CA LYS A 107 8.92 -3.93 -25.24
C LYS A 107 10.32 -3.95 -24.61
N GLY A 108 11.07 -5.04 -24.75
CA GLY A 108 12.44 -5.15 -24.26
C GLY A 108 12.60 -5.52 -22.78
N PHE A 109 11.50 -5.77 -22.06
CA PHE A 109 11.58 -6.30 -20.71
C PHE A 109 11.93 -7.80 -20.75
N SER A 110 12.84 -8.24 -19.89
CA SER A 110 13.13 -9.63 -19.60
C SER A 110 13.33 -9.74 -18.09
N GLU A 111 12.26 -10.12 -17.39
CA GLU A 111 12.18 -10.04 -15.93
C GLU A 111 11.91 -11.42 -15.34
N LYS A 112 12.72 -11.80 -14.40
CA LYS A 112 12.46 -13.00 -13.60
C LYS A 112 11.46 -12.68 -12.49
N ILE A 113 10.66 -13.68 -12.11
CA ILE A 113 9.79 -13.59 -10.92
C ILE A 113 10.67 -13.35 -9.68
N PRO A 114 10.53 -12.25 -8.93
CA PRO A 114 11.43 -11.93 -7.83
C PRO A 114 11.15 -12.74 -6.56
N SER A 115 12.18 -12.89 -5.73
CA SER A 115 12.01 -13.19 -4.30
C SER A 115 11.71 -11.91 -3.52
N LEU A 116 11.12 -12.05 -2.31
CA LEU A 116 10.95 -10.92 -1.41
C LEU A 116 12.29 -10.31 -0.99
N ASP A 117 13.33 -11.14 -0.74
CA ASP A 117 14.66 -10.64 -0.36
C ASP A 117 15.26 -9.71 -1.44
N GLU A 118 15.05 -10.01 -2.74
CA GLU A 118 15.52 -9.15 -3.83
C GLU A 118 14.82 -7.80 -3.84
N VAL A 119 13.51 -7.77 -3.57
CA VAL A 119 12.75 -6.50 -3.53
C VAL A 119 13.10 -5.71 -2.27
N LEU A 120 13.22 -6.35 -1.11
CA LEU A 120 13.64 -5.69 0.14
C LEU A 120 15.01 -5.00 -0.02
N ALA A 121 15.94 -5.58 -0.80
CA ALA A 121 17.23 -4.98 -1.07
C ALA A 121 17.16 -3.70 -1.93
N LEU A 122 16.06 -3.47 -2.68
CA LEU A 122 15.89 -2.31 -3.54
C LEU A 122 15.33 -1.08 -2.80
N ILE A 123 14.75 -1.24 -1.61
CA ILE A 123 14.10 -0.14 -0.91
C ILE A 123 15.11 0.95 -0.58
N PRO A 124 14.97 2.19 -1.07
CA PRO A 124 15.88 3.27 -0.71
C PRO A 124 15.67 3.71 0.75
N ASP A 125 16.68 4.37 1.32
CA ASP A 125 16.55 4.94 2.65
C ASP A 125 15.40 5.96 2.71
N GLY A 126 14.59 5.87 3.77
CA GLY A 126 13.42 6.72 3.96
C GLY A 126 12.19 6.35 3.11
N ARG A 127 12.27 5.31 2.28
CA ARG A 127 11.13 4.78 1.53
C ARG A 127 10.57 3.53 2.19
N LYS A 128 9.31 3.19 1.84
CA LYS A 128 8.58 2.06 2.40
C LYS A 128 8.28 0.99 1.34
N LEU A 129 7.90 -0.17 1.82
CA LEU A 129 7.33 -1.26 1.02
C LEU A 129 6.04 -1.75 1.69
N PHE A 130 4.95 -1.77 0.95
CA PHE A 130 3.70 -2.41 1.31
C PHE A 130 3.72 -3.85 0.79
N ILE A 131 3.47 -4.82 1.67
CA ILE A 131 3.52 -6.25 1.35
C ILE A 131 2.12 -6.84 1.51
N GLU A 132 1.47 -7.16 0.38
CA GLU A 132 0.18 -7.86 0.43
C GLU A 132 0.38 -9.37 0.61
N ILE A 133 -0.18 -9.90 1.69
CA ILE A 133 -0.19 -11.33 1.97
C ILE A 133 -1.38 -11.97 1.23
N LYS A 134 -1.13 -12.63 0.08
CA LYS A 134 -2.17 -13.29 -0.73
C LYS A 134 -2.49 -14.70 -0.24
N CYS A 135 -1.55 -15.39 0.39
CA CYS A 135 -1.72 -16.72 0.99
C CYS A 135 -2.26 -16.63 2.42
N GLY A 136 -2.11 -17.68 3.23
CA GLY A 136 -2.51 -17.67 4.64
C GLY A 136 -1.34 -17.31 5.57
N ALA A 137 -1.54 -17.52 6.86
CA ALA A 137 -0.55 -17.22 7.89
C ALA A 137 0.68 -18.12 7.85
N GLU A 138 0.66 -19.18 7.06
CA GLU A 138 1.80 -20.08 6.83
C GLU A 138 3.04 -19.36 6.29
N VAL A 139 2.89 -18.18 5.69
CA VAL A 139 4.00 -17.36 5.20
C VAL A 139 4.72 -16.59 6.31
N LEU A 140 4.07 -16.33 7.44
CA LEU A 140 4.56 -15.43 8.49
C LEU A 140 5.93 -15.81 9.07
N PRO A 141 6.26 -17.09 9.32
CA PRO A 141 7.58 -17.46 9.81
C PRO A 141 8.71 -17.08 8.82
N GLU A 142 8.50 -17.31 7.50
CA GLU A 142 9.52 -16.93 6.51
C GLU A 142 9.52 -15.43 6.27
N LEU A 143 8.38 -14.77 6.27
CA LEU A 143 8.29 -13.31 6.18
C LEU A 143 9.09 -12.65 7.30
N GLY A 144 8.93 -13.10 8.55
CA GLY A 144 9.70 -12.60 9.69
C GLY A 144 11.22 -12.79 9.50
N ARG A 145 11.65 -13.95 8.99
CA ARG A 145 13.06 -14.22 8.68
C ARG A 145 13.59 -13.33 7.55
N ALA A 146 12.83 -13.14 6.48
CA ALA A 146 13.21 -12.28 5.35
C ALA A 146 13.38 -10.82 5.80
N LEU A 147 12.44 -10.29 6.59
CA LEU A 147 12.52 -8.94 7.15
C LEU A 147 13.75 -8.79 8.07
N GLN A 148 14.03 -9.79 8.91
CA GLN A 148 15.21 -9.77 9.76
C GLN A 148 16.53 -9.79 8.94
N ARG A 149 16.60 -10.64 7.91
CA ARG A 149 17.78 -10.69 7.01
C ARG A 149 18.02 -9.38 6.27
N SER A 150 16.95 -8.69 5.90
CA SER A 150 17.02 -7.44 5.14
C SER A 150 17.65 -6.28 5.94
N GLY A 151 17.63 -6.34 7.27
CA GLY A 151 18.04 -5.27 8.16
C GLY A 151 17.21 -3.99 8.05
N ARG A 152 16.07 -4.03 7.36
CA ARG A 152 15.18 -2.87 7.21
C ARG A 152 14.49 -2.55 8.53
N LYS A 153 14.30 -1.25 8.78
CA LYS A 153 13.59 -0.79 9.98
C LYS A 153 12.10 -1.13 9.86
N PRO A 154 11.41 -1.41 10.99
CA PRO A 154 9.98 -1.72 10.97
C PRO A 154 9.14 -0.66 10.23
N GLU A 155 9.49 0.62 10.34
CA GLU A 155 8.77 1.74 9.71
C GLU A 155 8.85 1.73 8.18
N GLN A 156 9.79 0.96 7.61
CA GLN A 156 9.93 0.81 6.15
C GLN A 156 9.05 -0.31 5.58
N THR A 157 8.30 -1.04 6.41
CA THR A 157 7.48 -2.17 5.96
C THR A 157 6.06 -2.05 6.51
N VAL A 158 5.08 -2.16 5.62
CA VAL A 158 3.66 -2.20 5.96
C VAL A 158 3.09 -3.52 5.45
N LEU A 159 2.39 -4.25 6.29
CA LEU A 159 1.69 -5.47 5.89
C LEU A 159 0.24 -5.15 5.56
N ILE A 160 -0.23 -5.66 4.43
CA ILE A 160 -1.61 -5.53 3.99
C ILE A 160 -2.18 -6.89 3.57
N GLY A 161 -3.50 -7.04 3.57
CA GLY A 161 -4.13 -8.27 3.10
C GLY A 161 -5.64 -8.29 3.31
N PHE A 162 -6.33 -9.03 2.45
CA PHE A 162 -7.79 -9.18 2.50
C PHE A 162 -8.27 -10.17 3.56
N LYS A 163 -7.47 -11.19 3.87
CA LYS A 163 -7.87 -12.24 4.81
C LYS A 163 -7.74 -11.73 6.24
N TYR A 164 -8.87 -11.40 6.85
CA TYR A 164 -8.92 -10.84 8.21
C TYR A 164 -8.13 -11.66 9.24
N GLU A 165 -8.33 -12.98 9.28
CA GLU A 165 -7.61 -13.83 10.25
C GLU A 165 -6.09 -13.83 9.98
N THR A 166 -5.67 -13.82 8.71
CA THR A 166 -4.23 -13.71 8.37
C THR A 166 -3.64 -12.39 8.85
N MET A 167 -4.36 -11.26 8.71
CA MET A 167 -3.88 -9.97 9.17
C MET A 167 -3.83 -9.86 10.69
N LYS A 168 -4.80 -10.45 11.39
CA LYS A 168 -4.80 -10.57 12.85
C LYS A 168 -3.60 -11.38 13.34
N GLU A 169 -3.31 -12.53 12.72
CA GLU A 169 -2.14 -13.33 13.04
C GLU A 169 -0.84 -12.61 12.69
N ALA A 170 -0.78 -11.89 11.56
CA ALA A 170 0.37 -11.08 11.17
C ALA A 170 0.69 -10.00 12.20
N LYS A 171 -0.33 -9.28 12.69
CA LYS A 171 -0.15 -8.27 13.75
C LYS A 171 0.33 -8.87 15.06
N ALA A 172 -0.18 -10.04 15.42
CA ALA A 172 0.25 -10.74 16.62
C ALA A 172 1.70 -11.26 16.52
N ALA A 173 2.10 -11.79 15.35
CA ALA A 173 3.44 -12.32 15.12
C ALA A 173 4.50 -11.22 14.91
N LEU A 174 4.13 -10.10 14.30
CA LEU A 174 5.02 -9.00 13.91
C LEU A 174 4.50 -7.64 14.45
N PRO A 175 4.35 -7.47 15.76
CA PRO A 175 3.62 -6.35 16.37
C PRO A 175 4.24 -4.97 16.13
N LYS A 176 5.52 -4.91 15.76
CA LYS A 176 6.21 -3.65 15.44
C LYS A 176 5.89 -3.13 14.04
N LEU A 177 5.35 -3.97 13.16
CA LEU A 177 4.98 -3.55 11.82
C LEU A 177 3.61 -2.91 11.80
N GLN A 178 3.43 -1.94 10.91
CA GLN A 178 2.12 -1.43 10.55
C GLN A 178 1.37 -2.51 9.77
N CYS A 179 0.15 -2.84 10.20
CA CYS A 179 -0.71 -3.84 9.56
C CYS A 179 -2.05 -3.19 9.22
N LEU A 180 -2.43 -3.19 7.95
CA LEU A 180 -3.68 -2.62 7.46
C LEU A 180 -4.54 -3.73 6.87
N TRP A 181 -5.85 -3.63 7.09
CA TRP A 181 -6.78 -4.59 6.50
C TRP A 181 -7.35 -4.06 5.18
N LEU A 182 -7.08 -4.80 4.10
CA LEU A 182 -7.65 -4.53 2.79
C LEU A 182 -9.13 -4.89 2.76
N ALA A 183 -9.98 -3.95 2.30
CA ALA A 183 -11.37 -4.22 2.06
C ALA A 183 -11.86 -3.56 0.77
N GLY A 184 -12.72 -4.29 0.07
CA GLY A 184 -13.37 -3.85 -1.16
C GLY A 184 -14.75 -4.48 -1.30
N PRO A 185 -15.45 -4.24 -2.43
CA PRO A 185 -16.76 -4.79 -2.68
C PRO A 185 -16.75 -6.33 -2.66
N THR A 186 -17.74 -6.92 -1.99
CA THR A 186 -17.86 -8.37 -1.86
C THR A 186 -19.14 -8.91 -2.50
N GLY A 187 -19.11 -10.19 -2.86
CA GLY A 187 -20.24 -10.92 -3.42
C GLY A 187 -20.64 -10.48 -4.83
N LYS A 188 -21.64 -11.18 -5.41
CA LYS A 188 -22.14 -10.89 -6.77
C LYS A 188 -22.69 -9.48 -6.95
N LEU A 189 -23.21 -8.87 -5.89
CA LEU A 189 -23.81 -7.53 -5.92
C LEU A 189 -22.79 -6.43 -5.59
N LYS A 190 -21.53 -6.76 -5.45
CA LYS A 190 -20.44 -5.82 -5.13
C LYS A 190 -20.79 -4.89 -3.94
N LYS A 191 -21.30 -5.46 -2.85
CA LYS A 191 -21.67 -4.69 -1.65
C LYS A 191 -20.43 -4.31 -0.86
N LEU A 192 -20.36 -3.05 -0.43
CA LEU A 192 -19.36 -2.56 0.52
C LEU A 192 -19.80 -2.94 1.94
N ALA A 193 -18.84 -3.35 2.78
CA ALA A 193 -19.11 -3.53 4.19
C ALA A 193 -19.37 -2.16 4.87
N PRO A 194 -20.24 -2.09 5.89
CA PRO A 194 -20.41 -0.87 6.67
C PRO A 194 -19.11 -0.44 7.35
N LEU A 195 -18.80 0.86 7.33
CA LEU A 195 -17.57 1.39 7.93
C LEU A 195 -17.42 1.00 9.41
N ASP A 196 -18.51 1.04 10.18
CA ASP A 196 -18.50 0.68 11.60
C ASP A 196 -18.05 -0.77 11.85
N GLU A 197 -18.47 -1.69 10.97
CA GLU A 197 -18.04 -3.09 11.03
C GLU A 197 -16.55 -3.22 10.75
N LEU A 198 -16.05 -2.51 9.73
CA LEU A 198 -14.63 -2.51 9.38
C LEU A 198 -13.78 -1.97 10.54
N ILE A 199 -14.18 -0.84 11.13
CA ILE A 199 -13.51 -0.23 12.27
C ILE A 199 -13.49 -1.19 13.47
N GLN A 200 -14.63 -1.77 13.83
CA GLN A 200 -14.73 -2.69 14.97
C GLN A 200 -13.82 -3.91 14.79
N LYS A 201 -13.80 -4.51 13.61
CA LYS A 201 -12.93 -5.65 13.28
C LYS A 201 -11.45 -5.27 13.32
N ALA A 202 -11.06 -4.16 12.71
CA ALA A 202 -9.67 -3.70 12.73
C ALA A 202 -9.18 -3.49 14.16
N LYS A 203 -9.97 -2.85 15.02
CA LYS A 203 -9.65 -2.66 16.44
C LYS A 203 -9.58 -3.97 17.22
N ALA A 204 -10.51 -4.90 16.98
CA ALA A 204 -10.53 -6.20 17.65
C ALA A 204 -9.28 -7.05 17.32
N ALA A 205 -8.65 -6.83 16.17
CA ALA A 205 -7.41 -7.47 15.76
C ALA A 205 -6.15 -6.63 16.04
N ASN A 206 -6.26 -5.48 16.73
CA ASN A 206 -5.18 -4.50 16.97
C ASN A 206 -4.46 -4.05 15.70
N LEU A 207 -5.18 -3.97 14.58
CA LEU A 207 -4.63 -3.46 13.32
C LEU A 207 -4.44 -1.94 13.40
N ASP A 208 -3.50 -1.43 12.61
CA ASP A 208 -3.13 -0.01 12.61
C ASP A 208 -4.02 0.83 11.68
N GLY A 209 -4.84 0.17 10.84
CA GLY A 209 -5.72 0.89 9.93
C GLY A 209 -6.43 -0.01 8.92
N LEU A 210 -7.07 0.68 7.99
CA LEU A 210 -7.78 0.14 6.84
C LEU A 210 -7.09 0.58 5.54
N ASP A 211 -7.17 -0.27 4.52
CA ASP A 211 -6.74 0.05 3.17
C ASP A 211 -7.91 -0.31 2.23
N LEU A 212 -8.67 0.72 1.81
CA LEU A 212 -9.97 0.54 1.20
C LEU A 212 -9.95 0.78 -0.31
N GLU A 213 -10.75 -0.02 -1.03
CA GLU A 213 -10.96 0.21 -2.46
C GLU A 213 -11.64 1.56 -2.69
N SER A 214 -11.24 2.28 -3.73
CA SER A 214 -11.67 3.65 -4.04
C SER A 214 -13.18 3.82 -4.33
N GLY A 215 -13.94 2.74 -4.41
CA GLY A 215 -15.40 2.76 -4.51
C GLY A 215 -16.14 3.03 -3.19
N PHE A 216 -15.45 3.08 -2.05
CA PHE A 216 -16.06 3.55 -0.81
C PHE A 216 -16.36 5.05 -0.89
N PRO A 217 -17.41 5.55 -0.18
CA PRO A 217 -17.79 6.97 -0.20
C PRO A 217 -16.84 7.80 0.70
N ILE A 218 -15.55 7.86 0.32
CA ILE A 218 -14.50 8.50 1.10
C ILE A 218 -14.63 10.02 1.01
N ASP A 219 -15.00 10.63 2.14
CA ASP A 219 -15.05 12.07 2.35
C ASP A 219 -14.42 12.41 3.72
N GLY A 220 -14.35 13.69 4.05
CA GLY A 220 -13.77 14.14 5.31
C GLY A 220 -14.43 13.55 6.56
N ALA A 221 -15.75 13.34 6.56
CA ALA A 221 -16.46 12.74 7.69
C ALA A 221 -16.14 11.24 7.80
N PHE A 222 -16.03 10.56 6.67
CA PHE A 222 -15.62 9.15 6.61
C PHE A 222 -14.21 8.96 7.18
N VAL A 223 -13.24 9.77 6.72
CA VAL A 223 -11.85 9.73 7.20
C VAL A 223 -11.77 10.08 8.68
N GLN A 224 -12.44 11.15 9.12
CA GLN A 224 -12.47 11.55 10.52
C GLN A 224 -12.98 10.42 11.44
N LYS A 225 -14.00 9.68 11.01
CA LYS A 225 -14.53 8.55 11.77
C LYS A 225 -13.51 7.41 11.92
N VAL A 226 -12.67 7.15 10.91
CA VAL A 226 -11.56 6.20 10.98
C VAL A 226 -10.49 6.70 11.95
N HIS A 227 -10.14 7.98 11.86
CA HIS A 227 -9.14 8.62 12.73
C HIS A 227 -9.59 8.69 14.19
N ASP A 228 -10.87 8.97 14.47
CA ASP A 228 -11.44 8.96 15.82
C ASP A 228 -11.36 7.58 16.50
N ALA A 229 -11.33 6.53 15.67
CA ALA A 229 -11.10 5.16 16.15
C ALA A 229 -9.62 4.84 16.41
N GLY A 230 -8.69 5.76 16.12
CA GLY A 230 -7.24 5.58 16.23
C GLY A 230 -6.65 4.78 15.08
N LEU A 231 -7.35 4.68 13.94
CA LEU A 231 -6.94 3.94 12.76
C LEU A 231 -6.48 4.88 11.64
N LYS A 232 -5.57 4.41 10.80
CA LYS A 232 -5.18 5.06 9.54
C LYS A 232 -6.05 4.60 8.39
N LEU A 233 -6.17 5.43 7.34
CA LEU A 233 -6.89 5.10 6.12
C LEU A 233 -6.01 5.27 4.89
N TYR A 234 -5.83 4.18 4.15
CA TYR A 234 -5.20 4.15 2.84
C TYR A 234 -6.23 3.73 1.79
N THR A 235 -5.94 4.02 0.51
CA THR A 235 -6.87 3.72 -0.59
C THR A 235 -6.17 3.10 -1.79
N TRP A 236 -6.88 2.23 -2.53
CA TRP A 236 -6.41 1.53 -3.72
C TRP A 236 -7.57 1.26 -4.70
N THR A 237 -7.40 1.06 -6.00
CA THR A 237 -6.29 1.59 -6.79
C THR A 237 -6.79 2.85 -7.45
N VAL A 238 -6.15 3.97 -7.20
CA VAL A 238 -6.60 5.30 -7.63
C VAL A 238 -5.67 5.81 -8.73
N ASP A 239 -6.13 5.70 -9.98
CA ASP A 239 -5.43 6.21 -11.15
C ASP A 239 -6.05 7.52 -11.70
N ASP A 240 -7.22 7.91 -11.16
CA ASP A 240 -7.93 9.15 -11.53
C ASP A 240 -7.47 10.31 -10.63
N PRO A 241 -6.94 11.42 -11.19
CA PRO A 241 -6.41 12.52 -10.38
C PRO A 241 -7.48 13.33 -9.67
N GLU A 242 -8.73 13.37 -10.17
CA GLU A 242 -9.83 14.07 -9.49
C GLU A 242 -10.25 13.29 -8.24
N MET A 243 -10.34 11.96 -8.35
CA MET A 243 -10.58 11.09 -7.21
C MET A 243 -9.45 11.23 -6.18
N ALA A 244 -8.19 11.18 -6.64
CA ALA A 244 -7.04 11.35 -5.76
C ALA A 244 -7.08 12.70 -5.03
N ARG A 245 -7.40 13.81 -5.71
CA ARG A 245 -7.55 15.14 -5.07
C ARG A 245 -8.64 15.15 -3.99
N LYS A 246 -9.76 14.48 -4.24
CA LYS A 246 -10.85 14.36 -3.24
C LYS A 246 -10.41 13.57 -2.02
N GLU A 247 -9.74 12.45 -2.21
CA GLU A 247 -9.27 11.62 -1.11
C GLU A 247 -8.15 12.29 -0.30
N VAL A 248 -7.23 13.00 -0.97
CA VAL A 248 -6.23 13.85 -0.30
C VAL A 248 -6.90 14.95 0.52
N ALA A 249 -7.89 15.64 -0.04
CA ALA A 249 -8.64 16.66 0.66
C ALA A 249 -9.47 16.10 1.84
N ALA A 250 -9.90 14.85 1.74
CA ALA A 250 -10.58 14.14 2.82
C ALA A 250 -9.62 13.75 3.96
N GLY A 251 -8.30 13.64 3.70
CA GLY A 251 -7.27 13.40 4.72
C GLY A 251 -6.80 11.96 4.82
N VAL A 252 -6.83 11.17 3.73
CA VAL A 252 -6.24 9.81 3.71
C VAL A 252 -4.72 9.88 3.89
N GLU A 253 -4.12 8.89 4.53
CA GLU A 253 -2.67 8.83 4.73
C GLU A 253 -1.91 8.51 3.45
N GLY A 254 -2.48 7.69 2.57
CA GLY A 254 -1.80 7.31 1.33
C GLY A 254 -2.74 6.76 0.27
N ILE A 255 -2.25 6.79 -0.96
CA ILE A 255 -2.97 6.38 -2.16
C ILE A 255 -2.10 5.41 -2.95
N THR A 256 -2.61 4.21 -3.21
CA THR A 256 -1.99 3.22 -4.08
C THR A 256 -2.45 3.42 -5.52
N THR A 257 -1.50 3.56 -6.45
CA THR A 257 -1.75 3.85 -7.87
C THR A 257 -0.81 3.08 -8.79
N ASN A 258 -1.27 2.78 -10.00
CA ASN A 258 -0.42 2.17 -11.03
C ASN A 258 0.60 3.17 -11.64
N ARG A 259 0.43 4.48 -11.41
CA ARG A 259 1.17 5.57 -12.07
C ARG A 259 1.76 6.56 -11.06
N PRO A 260 2.66 6.12 -10.15
CA PRO A 260 3.05 6.95 -8.99
C PRO A 260 3.67 8.30 -9.37
N GLY A 261 4.55 8.34 -10.35
CA GLY A 261 5.16 9.59 -10.80
C GLY A 261 4.15 10.56 -11.42
N TRP A 262 3.34 10.03 -12.35
CA TRP A 262 2.32 10.84 -13.02
C TRP A 262 1.27 11.36 -12.02
N LEU A 263 0.77 10.52 -11.10
CA LEU A 263 -0.22 10.96 -10.12
C LEU A 263 0.35 12.06 -9.21
N ARG A 264 1.60 11.93 -8.77
CA ARG A 264 2.28 12.97 -8.00
C ARG A 264 2.33 14.30 -8.74
N GLU A 265 2.67 14.29 -10.03
CA GLU A 265 2.67 15.49 -10.88
C GLU A 265 1.28 16.12 -10.96
N GLN A 266 0.23 15.30 -11.14
CA GLN A 266 -1.16 15.78 -11.18
C GLN A 266 -1.63 16.42 -9.87
N LEU A 267 -1.15 15.92 -8.72
CA LEU A 267 -1.50 16.43 -7.40
C LEU A 267 -0.71 17.70 -7.03
N THR A 268 0.47 17.90 -7.62
CA THR A 268 1.33 19.08 -7.36
C THR A 268 1.17 20.18 -8.40
N ALA A 269 0.59 19.88 -9.57
CA ALA A 269 0.26 20.90 -10.57
C ALA A 269 -0.78 21.88 -9.97
N ALA A 270 -0.50 23.16 -10.09
CA ALA A 270 -1.51 24.18 -9.75
C ALA A 270 -2.75 24.00 -10.64
N PRO A 271 -3.98 24.20 -10.10
CA PRO A 271 -5.19 24.16 -10.89
C PRO A 271 -5.22 25.21 -12.00
#